data_99fdd0c862273340587abae46e490690
#
_entry.id   99fdd0c862273340587abae46e490690
#
_cell.length_a   1.000
_cell.length_b   1.000
_cell.length_c   1.000
_cell.angle_alpha   90.00
_cell.angle_beta   90.00
_cell.angle_gamma   90.00
#
_symmetry.space_group_name_H-M   'P 1'
#
loop_
_entity.id
_entity.type
_entity.pdbx_description
1 polymer ?
#
loop_
_entity_poly.entity_id
_entity_poly.type
_entity_poly.pdbx_seq_one_letter_code
_entity_poly.pdbx_strand_id
1 'polypeptide(L)'
;MGDMTIRLEDAPVVTTPVTETEVLAHTPAGGGERDLRITDSTLRDGSHAMSHQYTEAQVRGVVHALDKAGVQVIEVSHGDGLGGSSFNYGFSKVDEFQLIKAAVEEATQAKIAILMLPGLGTVHHLHKAHEMGASVARIATHCTEADVSIQHFGEARALGMETVGFLMLSHRASPQMLAQQARIMVDAGAQCVYVVDSAGALVLSDAQERIQAVLDEIGRDGAQVGFHGHQNLSLGIANSVLAYQAGAKQIDGALCALGAGAGNSPTEVLAATFERMGIKTGVDLGEVLSAAEDVVRPFIPRLPWMDRASITQGYAGVYSSFLLHAERAAARYNVPAHAILQKVGEYGYVGGQEDMIIDIALQLQQEQELGDLAGMGVR
;
A
#
# COMPACT_ATOMS: atom_id res chain seq x y z
N MET A 1 -20.13 27.81 -28.23
CA MET A 1 -19.11 27.51 -27.23
C MET A 1 -19.77 27.71 -25.88
N GLY A 2 -20.32 26.65 -25.32
CA GLY A 2 -20.97 26.63 -24.01
C GLY A 2 -19.94 26.45 -22.93
N ASP A 3 -19.92 27.35 -22.00
CA ASP A 3 -19.12 27.34 -20.79
C ASP A 3 -19.60 26.17 -19.91
N MET A 4 -18.78 25.12 -19.79
CA MET A 4 -19.06 23.95 -18.97
C MET A 4 -18.24 24.05 -17.69
N THR A 5 -18.60 25.05 -16.87
CA THR A 5 -18.11 25.16 -15.51
C THR A 5 -18.86 24.14 -14.65
N ILE A 6 -18.25 23.02 -14.37
CA ILE A 6 -18.78 22.06 -13.37
C ILE A 6 -18.60 22.70 -12.00
N ARG A 7 -19.71 23.05 -11.36
CA ARG A 7 -19.71 23.53 -9.98
C ARG A 7 -19.51 22.35 -9.05
N LEU A 8 -18.59 22.47 -8.10
CA LEU A 8 -18.30 21.49 -7.04
C LEU A 8 -19.51 21.25 -6.09
N GLU A 9 -20.62 21.96 -6.29
CA GLU A 9 -21.84 21.86 -5.48
C GLU A 9 -22.75 20.67 -5.85
N ASP A 10 -22.50 19.97 -6.96
CA ASP A 10 -23.38 18.93 -7.49
C ASP A 10 -22.89 17.48 -7.21
N ALA A 11 -21.83 17.29 -6.44
CA ALA A 11 -21.44 15.96 -6.02
C ALA A 11 -22.40 15.45 -4.92
N PRO A 12 -22.98 14.25 -5.02
CA PRO A 12 -23.87 13.75 -4.00
C PRO A 12 -23.08 13.55 -2.69
N VAL A 13 -23.34 14.41 -1.71
CA VAL A 13 -22.84 14.23 -0.35
C VAL A 13 -23.60 13.03 0.24
N VAL A 14 -22.95 11.88 0.33
CA VAL A 14 -23.51 10.73 1.04
C VAL A 14 -23.41 11.01 2.54
N THR A 15 -24.49 11.49 3.12
CA THR A 15 -24.59 11.92 4.53
C THR A 15 -25.03 10.81 5.48
N THR A 16 -24.92 9.53 5.10
CA THR A 16 -25.29 8.43 5.99
C THR A 16 -24.09 8.09 6.86
N PRO A 17 -24.13 8.30 8.19
CA PRO A 17 -23.06 7.83 9.06
C PRO A 17 -22.98 6.32 8.98
N VAL A 18 -21.80 5.80 8.66
CA VAL A 18 -21.55 4.36 8.63
C VAL A 18 -21.46 3.87 10.07
N THR A 19 -22.34 2.97 10.48
CA THR A 19 -22.28 2.39 11.81
C THR A 19 -21.23 1.29 11.88
N GLU A 20 -20.56 1.14 13.01
CA GLU A 20 -19.60 0.07 13.30
C GLU A 20 -20.18 -1.32 12.96
N THR A 21 -21.48 -1.50 13.16
CA THR A 21 -22.26 -2.71 12.85
C THR A 21 -22.32 -3.01 11.34
N GLU A 22 -22.34 -2.00 10.46
CA GLU A 22 -22.38 -2.22 9.01
C GLU A 22 -21.03 -2.65 8.44
N VAL A 23 -19.92 -2.20 9.01
CA VAL A 23 -18.56 -2.62 8.61
C VAL A 23 -18.29 -4.07 9.03
N LEU A 24 -18.81 -4.47 10.20
CA LEU A 24 -18.64 -5.83 10.75
C LEU A 24 -19.70 -6.82 10.25
N ALA A 25 -20.87 -6.36 9.77
CA ALA A 25 -22.01 -7.21 9.39
C ALA A 25 -21.76 -8.10 8.15
N HIS A 26 -20.63 -7.94 7.46
CA HIS A 26 -20.23 -8.80 6.33
C HIS A 26 -19.12 -9.77 6.75
N THR A 27 -19.25 -10.39 7.92
CA THR A 27 -18.38 -11.50 8.33
C THR A 27 -18.80 -12.76 7.56
N PRO A 28 -17.89 -13.45 6.85
CA PRO A 28 -18.22 -14.73 6.21
C PRO A 28 -18.72 -15.75 7.23
N ALA A 29 -19.60 -16.65 6.81
CA ALA A 29 -20.14 -17.73 7.64
C ALA A 29 -19.01 -18.68 8.04
N GLY A 30 -18.53 -18.58 9.27
CA GLY A 30 -17.40 -19.33 9.87
C GLY A 30 -16.71 -18.52 10.94
N GLY A 31 -17.09 -17.25 11.12
CA GLY A 31 -16.41 -16.32 11.98
C GLY A 31 -16.87 -16.33 13.42
N GLY A 32 -16.02 -16.79 14.33
CA GLY A 32 -16.00 -16.27 15.68
C GLY A 32 -15.66 -14.77 15.67
N GLU A 33 -15.96 -14.08 16.79
CA GLU A 33 -15.59 -12.68 17.01
C GLU A 33 -14.09 -12.46 16.73
N ARG A 34 -13.75 -11.49 15.89
CA ARG A 34 -12.37 -11.14 15.54
C ARG A 34 -11.99 -9.82 16.18
N ASP A 35 -10.76 -9.75 16.68
CA ASP A 35 -10.21 -8.55 17.29
C ASP A 35 -9.58 -7.63 16.24
N LEU A 36 -9.05 -8.23 15.14
CA LEU A 36 -8.27 -7.59 14.11
C LEU A 36 -8.51 -8.24 12.75
N ARG A 37 -8.62 -7.43 11.68
CA ARG A 37 -8.65 -7.88 10.29
C ARG A 37 -7.25 -7.78 9.68
N ILE A 38 -6.78 -8.87 9.06
CA ILE A 38 -5.59 -8.87 8.22
C ILE A 38 -6.02 -8.75 6.76
N THR A 39 -5.40 -7.81 6.05
CA THR A 39 -5.47 -7.67 4.59
C THR A 39 -4.12 -8.07 4.01
N ASP A 40 -4.12 -8.93 3.00
CA ASP A 40 -2.91 -9.34 2.31
C ASP A 40 -2.73 -8.58 1.00
N SER A 41 -1.57 -7.97 0.80
CA SER A 41 -1.20 -7.18 -0.38
C SER A 41 -0.13 -7.84 -1.25
N THR A 42 0.10 -9.14 -1.11
CA THR A 42 1.07 -9.91 -1.92
C THR A 42 0.86 -9.69 -3.42
N LEU A 43 -0.40 -9.68 -3.87
CA LEU A 43 -0.78 -9.56 -5.27
C LEU A 43 -0.99 -8.10 -5.73
N ARG A 44 -0.75 -7.12 -4.86
CA ARG A 44 -0.74 -5.69 -5.20
C ARG A 44 0.65 -5.10 -4.95
N ASP A 45 1.02 -4.82 -3.67
CA ASP A 45 2.32 -4.23 -3.31
C ASP A 45 3.48 -5.18 -3.64
N GLY A 46 3.29 -6.48 -3.40
CA GLY A 46 4.22 -7.52 -3.78
C GLY A 46 4.54 -7.54 -5.28
N SER A 47 3.69 -6.98 -6.11
CA SER A 47 3.92 -6.86 -7.55
C SER A 47 5.15 -6.01 -7.90
N HIS A 48 5.54 -5.05 -7.05
CA HIS A 48 6.80 -4.31 -7.22
C HIS A 48 8.01 -5.24 -7.17
N ALA A 49 8.11 -6.13 -6.16
CA ALA A 49 9.21 -7.09 -6.04
C ALA A 49 9.22 -8.09 -7.22
N MET A 50 8.08 -8.36 -7.82
CA MET A 50 7.89 -9.21 -8.98
C MET A 50 8.05 -8.48 -10.31
N SER A 51 8.40 -7.18 -10.31
CA SER A 51 8.44 -6.31 -11.50
C SER A 51 7.14 -6.37 -12.31
N HIS A 52 6.00 -6.50 -11.65
CA HIS A 52 4.64 -6.61 -12.20
C HIS A 52 4.42 -7.82 -13.13
N GLN A 53 5.22 -8.90 -12.95
CA GLN A 53 5.24 -10.07 -13.84
C GLN A 53 4.44 -11.27 -13.30
N TYR A 54 3.40 -11.04 -12.50
CA TYR A 54 2.52 -12.13 -12.08
C TYR A 54 1.80 -12.78 -13.27
N THR A 55 1.69 -14.11 -13.22
CA THR A 55 0.85 -14.90 -14.11
C THR A 55 -0.51 -15.17 -13.46
N GLU A 56 -1.53 -15.44 -14.25
CA GLU A 56 -2.85 -15.84 -13.74
C GLU A 56 -2.76 -17.06 -12.82
N ALA A 57 -1.94 -18.06 -13.16
CA ALA A 57 -1.75 -19.25 -12.32
C ALA A 57 -1.16 -18.93 -10.94
N GLN A 58 -0.21 -17.98 -10.87
CA GLN A 58 0.34 -17.51 -9.59
C GLN A 58 -0.71 -16.77 -8.77
N VAL A 59 -1.51 -15.89 -9.40
CA VAL A 59 -2.60 -15.18 -8.72
C VAL A 59 -3.61 -16.16 -8.15
N ARG A 60 -4.09 -17.13 -8.94
CA ARG A 60 -5.02 -18.17 -8.45
C ARG A 60 -4.43 -18.96 -7.30
N GLY A 61 -3.18 -19.42 -7.40
CA GLY A 61 -2.52 -20.18 -6.34
C GLY A 61 -2.39 -19.40 -5.03
N VAL A 62 -2.01 -18.12 -5.10
CA VAL A 62 -1.90 -17.25 -3.91
C VAL A 62 -3.25 -16.98 -3.29
N VAL A 63 -4.26 -16.64 -4.10
CA VAL A 63 -5.62 -16.39 -3.61
C VAL A 63 -6.20 -17.64 -2.94
N HIS A 64 -6.07 -18.82 -3.58
CA HIS A 64 -6.50 -20.09 -3.00
C HIS A 64 -5.89 -20.34 -1.62
N ALA A 65 -4.57 -20.16 -1.50
CA ALA A 65 -3.86 -20.42 -0.26
C ALA A 65 -4.23 -19.41 0.85
N LEU A 66 -4.36 -18.12 0.52
CA LEU A 66 -4.76 -17.08 1.48
C LEU A 66 -6.23 -17.24 1.91
N ASP A 67 -7.13 -17.57 0.98
CA ASP A 67 -8.54 -17.81 1.27
C ASP A 67 -8.71 -19.02 2.20
N LYS A 68 -7.98 -20.11 1.91
CA LYS A 68 -7.93 -21.30 2.76
C LYS A 68 -7.37 -20.98 4.15
N ALA A 69 -6.36 -20.12 4.25
CA ALA A 69 -5.80 -19.66 5.51
C ALA A 69 -6.73 -18.73 6.31
N GLY A 70 -7.87 -18.30 5.74
CA GLY A 70 -8.83 -17.44 6.40
C GLY A 70 -8.49 -15.95 6.38
N VAL A 71 -7.60 -15.52 5.48
CA VAL A 71 -7.35 -14.09 5.23
C VAL A 71 -8.60 -13.45 4.65
N GLN A 72 -9.06 -12.34 5.25
CA GLN A 72 -10.38 -11.79 4.97
C GLN A 72 -10.43 -10.91 3.72
N VAL A 73 -9.32 -10.26 3.40
CA VAL A 73 -9.20 -9.35 2.25
C VAL A 73 -7.87 -9.61 1.55
N ILE A 74 -7.94 -9.81 0.24
CA ILE A 74 -6.78 -10.01 -0.63
C ILE A 74 -6.79 -8.89 -1.67
N GLU A 75 -5.73 -8.08 -1.68
CA GLU A 75 -5.60 -6.94 -2.60
C GLU A 75 -4.92 -7.38 -3.90
N VAL A 76 -5.57 -7.11 -5.03
CA VAL A 76 -5.11 -7.53 -6.37
C VAL A 76 -5.24 -6.37 -7.35
N SER A 77 -4.12 -5.86 -7.84
CA SER A 77 -4.03 -4.87 -8.93
C SER A 77 -2.56 -4.72 -9.35
N HIS A 78 -2.27 -3.77 -10.23
CA HIS A 78 -0.87 -3.32 -10.42
C HIS A 78 -0.29 -2.81 -9.10
N GLY A 79 1.03 -2.87 -8.91
CA GLY A 79 1.69 -2.39 -7.69
C GLY A 79 1.32 -0.97 -7.30
N ASP A 80 1.24 -0.09 -8.30
CA ASP A 80 0.82 1.31 -8.14
C ASP A 80 -0.71 1.51 -8.22
N GLY A 81 -1.48 0.42 -8.23
CA GLY A 81 -2.93 0.46 -8.32
C GLY A 81 -3.47 0.40 -9.75
N LEU A 82 -4.80 0.50 -9.88
CA LEU A 82 -5.50 0.44 -11.16
C LEU A 82 -4.97 1.48 -12.16
N GLY A 83 -4.72 1.03 -13.39
CA GLY A 83 -4.16 1.88 -14.45
C GLY A 83 -2.65 2.08 -14.36
N GLY A 84 -1.97 1.46 -13.38
CA GLY A 84 -0.52 1.59 -13.17
C GLY A 84 0.34 0.95 -14.26
N SER A 85 -0.19 -0.03 -15.01
CA SER A 85 0.55 -0.72 -16.08
C SER A 85 0.94 0.25 -17.19
N SER A 86 2.15 0.79 -17.14
CA SER A 86 2.61 1.86 -18.02
C SER A 86 4.13 1.85 -18.21
N PHE A 87 4.61 2.70 -19.11
CA PHE A 87 6.05 2.88 -19.31
C PHE A 87 6.75 3.44 -18.05
N ASN A 88 6.07 4.28 -17.30
CA ASN A 88 6.64 4.92 -16.12
C ASN A 88 6.79 3.94 -14.94
N TYR A 89 5.73 3.17 -14.66
CA TYR A 89 5.69 2.28 -13.49
C TYR A 89 6.06 0.82 -13.79
N GLY A 90 6.10 0.46 -15.06
CA GLY A 90 6.32 -0.91 -15.54
C GLY A 90 5.04 -1.56 -16.03
N PHE A 91 5.18 -2.37 -17.09
CA PHE A 91 4.03 -3.08 -17.65
C PHE A 91 3.75 -4.37 -16.91
N SER A 92 2.48 -4.61 -16.59
CA SER A 92 2.01 -5.91 -16.13
C SER A 92 2.14 -6.96 -17.23
N LYS A 93 2.52 -8.19 -16.82
CA LYS A 93 2.60 -9.33 -17.76
C LYS A 93 1.24 -9.75 -18.28
N VAL A 94 0.23 -9.68 -17.43
CA VAL A 94 -1.16 -10.02 -17.72
C VAL A 94 -2.01 -8.78 -17.41
N ASP A 95 -3.06 -8.56 -18.20
CA ASP A 95 -4.01 -7.46 -17.95
C ASP A 95 -4.54 -7.52 -16.51
N GLU A 96 -4.53 -6.40 -15.79
CA GLU A 96 -4.90 -6.35 -14.38
C GLU A 96 -6.34 -6.77 -14.12
N PHE A 97 -7.29 -6.47 -15.03
CA PHE A 97 -8.67 -6.88 -14.88
C PHE A 97 -8.87 -8.38 -15.09
N GLN A 98 -8.02 -9.01 -15.92
CA GLN A 98 -7.97 -10.47 -16.03
C GLN A 98 -7.46 -11.09 -14.72
N LEU A 99 -6.44 -10.51 -14.08
CA LEU A 99 -5.93 -10.97 -12.79
C LEU A 99 -6.97 -10.77 -11.66
N ILE A 100 -7.66 -9.63 -11.63
CA ILE A 100 -8.75 -9.37 -10.66
C ILE A 100 -9.87 -10.40 -10.84
N LYS A 101 -10.31 -10.66 -12.08
CA LYS A 101 -11.32 -11.67 -12.36
C LYS A 101 -10.89 -13.05 -11.91
N ALA A 102 -9.65 -13.44 -12.22
CA ALA A 102 -9.10 -14.73 -11.78
C ALA A 102 -9.06 -14.86 -10.25
N ALA A 103 -8.74 -13.79 -9.54
CA ALA A 103 -8.75 -13.74 -8.09
C ALA A 103 -10.17 -13.90 -7.52
N VAL A 104 -11.15 -13.21 -8.10
CA VAL A 104 -12.57 -13.30 -7.69
C VAL A 104 -13.13 -14.70 -7.94
N GLU A 105 -12.80 -15.33 -9.07
CA GLU A 105 -13.23 -16.69 -9.38
C GLU A 105 -12.65 -17.74 -8.42
N GLU A 106 -11.47 -17.49 -7.86
CA GLU A 106 -10.78 -18.40 -6.95
C GLU A 106 -11.18 -18.21 -5.49
N ALA A 107 -11.46 -16.98 -5.06
CA ALA A 107 -11.81 -16.66 -3.68
C ALA A 107 -13.22 -17.21 -3.35
N THR A 108 -13.33 -17.91 -2.21
CA THR A 108 -14.59 -18.47 -1.72
C THR A 108 -15.14 -17.74 -0.50
N GLN A 109 -14.27 -17.15 0.32
CA GLN A 109 -14.59 -16.43 1.55
C GLN A 109 -14.00 -15.02 1.58
N ALA A 110 -12.77 -14.86 1.07
CA ALA A 110 -12.06 -13.59 1.06
C ALA A 110 -12.72 -12.58 0.10
N LYS A 111 -12.74 -11.32 0.50
CA LYS A 111 -13.07 -10.21 -0.38
C LYS A 111 -11.87 -9.85 -1.23
N ILE A 112 -12.07 -9.60 -2.51
CA ILE A 112 -11.02 -9.07 -3.38
C ILE A 112 -11.07 -7.55 -3.35
N ALA A 113 -9.93 -6.96 -2.98
CA ALA A 113 -9.72 -5.52 -2.94
C ALA A 113 -8.85 -5.06 -4.11
N ILE A 114 -9.05 -3.79 -4.49
CA ILE A 114 -8.19 -3.11 -5.47
C ILE A 114 -7.64 -1.82 -4.85
N LEU A 115 -6.43 -1.43 -5.26
CA LEU A 115 -5.87 -0.12 -4.98
C LEU A 115 -6.17 0.82 -6.14
N MET A 116 -6.49 2.07 -5.80
CA MET A 116 -6.73 3.12 -6.78
C MET A 116 -6.11 4.43 -6.30
N LEU A 117 -5.26 5.01 -7.14
CA LEU A 117 -4.73 6.36 -6.93
C LEU A 117 -5.45 7.31 -7.87
N PRO A 118 -6.13 8.35 -7.36
CA PRO A 118 -6.69 9.43 -8.19
C PRO A 118 -5.60 10.02 -9.11
N GLY A 119 -5.93 10.16 -10.39
CA GLY A 119 -4.98 10.62 -11.41
C GLY A 119 -4.23 9.51 -12.14
N LEU A 120 -3.98 8.36 -11.52
CA LEU A 120 -3.46 7.15 -12.15
C LEU A 120 -4.61 6.25 -12.60
N GLY A 121 -5.41 5.80 -11.65
CA GLY A 121 -6.69 5.14 -11.92
C GLY A 121 -7.80 6.17 -12.16
N THR A 122 -8.79 5.78 -12.94
CA THR A 122 -9.98 6.59 -13.22
C THR A 122 -11.23 5.91 -12.67
N VAL A 123 -12.32 6.68 -12.52
CA VAL A 123 -13.63 6.12 -12.17
C VAL A 123 -14.02 4.98 -13.12
N HIS A 124 -13.65 5.05 -14.40
CA HIS A 124 -13.91 3.96 -15.36
C HIS A 124 -13.18 2.66 -14.99
N HIS A 125 -11.92 2.75 -14.51
CA HIS A 125 -11.20 1.58 -14.01
C HIS A 125 -11.86 0.99 -12.77
N LEU A 126 -12.38 1.83 -11.87
CA LEU A 126 -13.11 1.40 -10.68
C LEU A 126 -14.39 0.61 -11.05
N HIS A 127 -15.19 1.14 -11.97
CA HIS A 127 -16.39 0.45 -12.47
C HIS A 127 -16.02 -0.91 -13.07
N LYS A 128 -15.00 -0.94 -13.93
CA LYS A 128 -14.54 -2.18 -14.55
C LYS A 128 -14.04 -3.22 -13.53
N ALA A 129 -13.30 -2.79 -12.50
CA ALA A 129 -12.87 -3.69 -11.43
C ALA A 129 -14.06 -4.24 -10.63
N HIS A 130 -15.07 -3.41 -10.35
CA HIS A 130 -16.32 -3.85 -9.73
C HIS A 130 -17.08 -4.85 -10.61
N GLU A 131 -17.18 -4.62 -11.92
CA GLU A 131 -17.77 -5.57 -12.89
C GLU A 131 -17.05 -6.92 -12.89
N MET A 132 -15.73 -6.94 -12.64
CA MET A 132 -14.95 -8.17 -12.47
C MET A 132 -15.19 -8.85 -11.11
N GLY A 133 -15.90 -8.22 -10.17
CA GLY A 133 -16.27 -8.76 -8.87
C GLY A 133 -15.45 -8.23 -7.69
N ALA A 134 -14.56 -7.27 -7.89
CA ALA A 134 -13.89 -6.61 -6.77
C ALA A 134 -14.92 -5.92 -5.88
N SER A 135 -14.82 -6.12 -4.56
CA SER A 135 -15.80 -5.65 -3.57
C SER A 135 -15.27 -4.66 -2.54
N VAL A 136 -13.96 -4.41 -2.55
CA VAL A 136 -13.30 -3.42 -1.68
C VAL A 136 -12.48 -2.46 -2.53
N ALA A 137 -12.76 -1.16 -2.41
CA ALA A 137 -11.98 -0.11 -3.05
C ALA A 137 -11.08 0.58 -2.02
N ARG A 138 -9.76 0.46 -2.21
CA ARG A 138 -8.74 1.12 -1.40
C ARG A 138 -8.23 2.33 -2.18
N ILE A 139 -8.61 3.53 -1.75
CA ILE A 139 -8.35 4.78 -2.46
C ILE A 139 -7.20 5.51 -1.76
N ALA A 140 -6.08 5.65 -2.47
CA ALA A 140 -4.83 6.14 -1.92
C ALA A 140 -4.50 7.54 -2.46
N THR A 141 -4.08 8.42 -1.55
CA THR A 141 -3.57 9.76 -1.87
C THR A 141 -2.27 10.02 -1.12
N HIS A 142 -1.54 11.05 -1.52
CA HIS A 142 -0.53 11.61 -0.63
C HIS A 142 -1.17 12.06 0.69
N CYS A 143 -0.43 11.98 1.79
CA CYS A 143 -0.94 12.28 3.14
C CYS A 143 -1.40 13.74 3.37
N THR A 144 -1.32 14.60 2.39
CA THR A 144 -1.76 16.00 2.42
C THR A 144 -2.80 16.33 1.34
N GLU A 145 -3.28 15.34 0.58
CA GLU A 145 -4.10 15.55 -0.63
C GLU A 145 -5.34 14.64 -0.64
N ALA A 146 -5.96 14.44 0.53
CA ALA A 146 -7.13 13.58 0.65
C ALA A 146 -8.35 14.07 -0.16
N ASP A 147 -8.44 15.34 -0.44
CA ASP A 147 -9.53 15.96 -1.19
C ASP A 147 -9.66 15.45 -2.64
N VAL A 148 -8.56 15.04 -3.27
CA VAL A 148 -8.59 14.47 -4.64
C VAL A 148 -9.31 13.11 -4.70
N SER A 149 -9.54 12.45 -3.56
CA SER A 149 -10.22 11.15 -3.46
C SER A 149 -11.76 11.23 -3.35
N ILE A 150 -12.33 12.41 -3.10
CA ILE A 150 -13.76 12.59 -2.77
C ILE A 150 -14.68 11.95 -3.82
N GLN A 151 -14.45 12.23 -5.11
CA GLN A 151 -15.23 11.64 -6.20
C GLN A 151 -15.16 10.12 -6.20
N HIS A 152 -13.97 9.57 -5.98
CA HIS A 152 -13.71 8.12 -6.04
C HIS A 152 -14.39 7.38 -4.90
N PHE A 153 -14.43 7.96 -3.69
CA PHE A 153 -15.22 7.41 -2.59
C PHE A 153 -16.72 7.41 -2.90
N GLY A 154 -17.25 8.51 -3.43
CA GLY A 154 -18.65 8.62 -3.84
C GLY A 154 -19.04 7.54 -4.85
N GLU A 155 -18.22 7.32 -5.89
CA GLU A 155 -18.46 6.30 -6.91
C GLU A 155 -18.36 4.87 -6.34
N ALA A 156 -17.32 4.57 -5.53
CA ALA A 156 -17.17 3.27 -4.91
C ALA A 156 -18.37 2.93 -3.99
N ARG A 157 -18.84 3.91 -3.21
CA ARG A 157 -20.03 3.75 -2.37
C ARG A 157 -21.30 3.54 -3.20
N ALA A 158 -21.46 4.25 -4.30
CA ALA A 158 -22.60 4.08 -5.21
C ALA A 158 -22.63 2.69 -5.83
N LEU A 159 -21.48 2.07 -6.08
CA LEU A 159 -21.32 0.69 -6.52
C LEU A 159 -21.53 -0.34 -5.39
N GLY A 160 -21.73 0.09 -4.13
CA GLY A 160 -21.88 -0.82 -2.99
C GLY A 160 -20.58 -1.45 -2.50
N MET A 161 -19.42 -0.94 -2.92
CA MET A 161 -18.12 -1.43 -2.47
C MET A 161 -17.82 -0.99 -1.03
N GLU A 162 -17.08 -1.82 -0.29
CA GLU A 162 -16.41 -1.38 0.93
C GLU A 162 -15.31 -0.38 0.56
N THR A 163 -15.21 0.73 1.30
CA THR A 163 -14.31 1.83 0.98
C THR A 163 -13.26 2.05 2.06
N VAL A 164 -12.01 2.08 1.65
CA VAL A 164 -10.85 2.24 2.52
C VAL A 164 -9.98 3.38 1.99
N GLY A 165 -9.65 4.34 2.83
CA GLY A 165 -8.74 5.43 2.53
C GLY A 165 -7.29 5.08 2.87
N PHE A 166 -6.35 5.52 2.06
CA PHE A 166 -4.92 5.33 2.25
C PHE A 166 -4.21 6.69 2.24
N LEU A 167 -3.64 7.08 3.37
CA LEU A 167 -2.80 8.28 3.49
C LEU A 167 -1.34 7.87 3.33
N MET A 168 -0.83 7.91 2.09
CA MET A 168 0.54 7.50 1.76
C MET A 168 1.58 8.48 2.29
N LEU A 169 2.80 7.99 2.56
CA LEU A 169 3.92 8.77 3.08
C LEU A 169 3.58 9.48 4.40
N SER A 170 2.86 8.81 5.28
CA SER A 170 2.36 9.36 6.54
C SER A 170 3.43 9.99 7.44
N HIS A 171 4.70 9.58 7.33
CA HIS A 171 5.83 10.17 8.04
C HIS A 171 6.07 11.65 7.68
N ARG A 172 5.59 12.11 6.51
CA ARG A 172 5.76 13.49 6.03
C ARG A 172 4.71 14.48 6.59
N ALA A 173 3.68 13.98 7.25
CA ALA A 173 2.65 14.78 7.88
C ALA A 173 2.71 14.66 9.40
N SER A 174 2.34 15.72 10.12
CA SER A 174 2.12 15.64 11.56
C SER A 174 0.91 14.76 11.86
N PRO A 175 0.81 14.18 13.08
CA PRO A 175 -0.38 13.44 13.49
C PRO A 175 -1.68 14.23 13.29
N GLN A 176 -1.67 15.53 13.61
CA GLN A 176 -2.84 16.42 13.47
C GLN A 176 -3.22 16.67 12.01
N MET A 177 -2.23 16.81 11.12
CA MET A 177 -2.49 16.94 9.69
C MET A 177 -3.10 15.65 9.14
N LEU A 178 -2.57 14.48 9.50
CA LEU A 178 -3.14 13.19 9.11
C LEU A 178 -4.59 13.03 9.58
N ALA A 179 -4.89 13.43 10.80
CA ALA A 179 -6.24 13.39 11.35
C ALA A 179 -7.22 14.24 10.50
N GLN A 180 -6.81 15.46 10.12
CA GLN A 180 -7.61 16.31 9.23
C GLN A 180 -7.83 15.69 7.85
N GLN A 181 -6.81 15.09 7.27
CA GLN A 181 -6.92 14.39 5.98
C GLN A 181 -7.82 13.15 6.07
N ALA A 182 -7.72 12.40 7.18
CA ALA A 182 -8.60 11.27 7.44
C ALA A 182 -10.07 11.70 7.56
N ARG A 183 -10.36 12.85 8.18
CA ARG A 183 -11.69 13.43 8.24
C ARG A 183 -12.26 13.66 6.84
N ILE A 184 -11.50 14.25 5.92
CA ILE A 184 -11.92 14.47 4.53
C ILE A 184 -12.32 13.15 3.86
N MET A 185 -11.53 12.08 4.05
CA MET A 185 -11.84 10.78 3.47
C MET A 185 -13.11 10.16 4.07
N VAL A 186 -13.30 10.27 5.39
CA VAL A 186 -14.50 9.74 6.08
C VAL A 186 -15.75 10.51 5.63
N ASP A 187 -15.69 11.84 5.57
CA ASP A 187 -16.79 12.67 5.08
C ASP A 187 -17.16 12.35 3.62
N ALA A 188 -16.18 11.90 2.83
CA ALA A 188 -16.40 11.42 1.46
C ALA A 188 -16.93 9.97 1.37
N GLY A 189 -16.97 9.22 2.50
CA GLY A 189 -17.53 7.88 2.56
C GLY A 189 -16.53 6.76 2.85
N ALA A 190 -15.30 7.05 3.28
CA ALA A 190 -14.37 6.03 3.73
C ALA A 190 -14.86 5.38 5.04
N GLN A 191 -14.87 4.05 5.09
CA GLN A 191 -15.27 3.26 6.26
C GLN A 191 -14.06 2.90 7.15
N CYS A 192 -12.87 2.98 6.58
CA CYS A 192 -11.60 2.82 7.27
C CYS A 192 -10.57 3.75 6.65
N VAL A 193 -9.66 4.32 7.45
CA VAL A 193 -8.52 5.10 6.93
C VAL A 193 -7.22 4.51 7.45
N TYR A 194 -6.31 4.25 6.53
CA TYR A 194 -5.00 3.70 6.84
C TYR A 194 -3.94 4.79 6.99
N VAL A 195 -3.16 4.69 8.05
CA VAL A 195 -1.85 5.33 8.17
C VAL A 195 -0.84 4.46 7.43
N VAL A 196 -0.22 5.00 6.38
CA VAL A 196 0.62 4.22 5.47
C VAL A 196 2.08 4.66 5.59
N ASP A 197 2.90 3.78 6.11
CA ASP A 197 4.36 3.97 6.20
C ASP A 197 5.04 3.54 4.89
N SER A 198 4.75 4.28 3.80
CA SER A 198 5.23 3.96 2.45
C SER A 198 6.75 3.97 2.28
N ALA A 199 7.47 4.58 3.21
CA ALA A 199 8.93 4.66 3.20
C ALA A 199 9.57 3.67 4.20
N GLY A 200 8.77 3.00 5.05
CA GLY A 200 9.30 2.26 6.20
C GLY A 200 10.14 3.13 7.13
N ALA A 201 9.73 4.40 7.30
CA ALA A 201 10.47 5.45 8.00
C ALA A 201 9.93 5.77 9.40
N LEU A 202 8.71 5.33 9.72
CA LEU A 202 8.11 5.55 11.03
C LEU A 202 8.84 4.74 12.12
N VAL A 203 9.15 5.41 13.23
CA VAL A 203 9.88 4.81 14.35
C VAL A 203 8.93 4.69 15.56
N LEU A 204 8.47 3.47 15.84
CA LEU A 204 7.71 3.08 17.05
C LEU A 204 6.61 4.08 17.49
N SER A 205 6.97 5.08 18.32
CA SER A 205 6.02 6.10 18.80
C SER A 205 5.39 6.90 17.65
N ASP A 206 6.10 7.10 16.55
CA ASP A 206 5.58 7.83 15.39
C ASP A 206 4.34 7.16 14.79
N ALA A 207 4.34 5.82 14.69
CA ALA A 207 3.21 5.05 14.23
C ALA A 207 2.05 5.14 15.22
N GLN A 208 2.34 4.97 16.51
CA GLN A 208 1.33 5.00 17.58
C GLN A 208 0.64 6.37 17.66
N GLU A 209 1.40 7.46 17.64
CA GLU A 209 0.88 8.84 17.73
C GLU A 209 -0.03 9.18 16.54
N ARG A 210 0.32 8.74 15.32
CA ARG A 210 -0.48 8.96 14.12
C ARG A 210 -1.78 8.17 14.13
N ILE A 211 -1.72 6.90 14.52
CA ILE A 211 -2.93 6.08 14.69
C ILE A 211 -3.86 6.69 15.72
N GLN A 212 -3.34 7.10 16.89
CA GLN A 212 -4.14 7.70 17.95
C GLN A 212 -4.80 9.00 17.48
N ALA A 213 -4.05 9.89 16.82
CA ALA A 213 -4.58 11.16 16.32
C ALA A 213 -5.70 10.96 15.28
N VAL A 214 -5.50 10.01 14.36
CA VAL A 214 -6.52 9.66 13.37
C VAL A 214 -7.75 9.06 14.06
N LEU A 215 -7.57 8.12 14.99
CA LEU A 215 -8.67 7.49 15.72
C LEU A 215 -9.47 8.50 16.56
N ASP A 216 -8.80 9.45 17.22
CA ASP A 216 -9.45 10.49 18.02
C ASP A 216 -10.34 11.39 17.14
N GLU A 217 -9.95 11.60 15.88
CA GLU A 217 -10.69 12.43 14.93
C GLU A 217 -11.87 11.69 14.31
N ILE A 218 -11.67 10.47 13.79
CA ILE A 218 -12.69 9.78 12.98
C ILE A 218 -13.42 8.66 13.72
N GLY A 219 -12.89 8.13 14.81
CA GLY A 219 -13.46 6.96 15.48
C GLY A 219 -14.85 7.18 16.07
N ARG A 220 -15.22 8.43 16.37
CA ARG A 220 -16.55 8.77 16.90
C ARG A 220 -17.68 8.55 15.88
N ASP A 221 -17.35 8.55 14.59
CA ASP A 221 -18.29 8.34 13.50
C ASP A 221 -18.37 6.86 13.07
N GLY A 222 -17.74 5.95 13.84
CA GLY A 222 -17.69 4.52 13.58
C GLY A 222 -16.72 4.10 12.47
N ALA A 223 -15.94 5.04 11.92
CA ALA A 223 -14.89 4.71 10.96
C ALA A 223 -13.71 4.04 11.66
N GLN A 224 -13.15 3.02 11.02
CA GLN A 224 -11.99 2.28 11.54
C GLN A 224 -10.68 2.95 11.14
N VAL A 225 -9.61 2.60 11.86
CA VAL A 225 -8.23 2.95 11.50
C VAL A 225 -7.46 1.70 11.14
N GLY A 226 -6.65 1.78 10.10
CA GLY A 226 -5.75 0.71 9.67
C GLY A 226 -4.30 1.15 9.62
N PHE A 227 -3.39 0.19 9.46
CA PHE A 227 -1.97 0.44 9.30
C PHE A 227 -1.35 -0.45 8.23
N HIS A 228 -0.51 0.17 7.38
CA HIS A 228 0.30 -0.51 6.37
C HIS A 228 1.75 -0.10 6.55
N GLY A 229 2.64 -1.06 6.77
CA GLY A 229 4.03 -0.80 7.13
C GLY A 229 5.05 -1.53 6.25
N HIS A 230 6.06 -0.78 5.80
CA HIS A 230 7.22 -1.31 5.09
C HIS A 230 8.38 -1.65 6.02
N GLN A 231 9.29 -2.53 5.55
CA GLN A 231 10.40 -3.10 6.33
C GLN A 231 11.75 -2.40 6.13
N ASN A 232 11.81 -1.22 5.51
CA ASN A 232 13.09 -0.57 5.19
C ASN A 232 13.99 -0.33 6.42
N LEU A 233 13.39 -0.02 7.57
CA LEU A 233 14.07 0.02 8.87
C LEU A 233 13.77 -1.19 9.76
N SER A 234 13.20 -2.28 9.20
CA SER A 234 12.84 -3.50 9.93
C SER A 234 11.83 -3.31 11.08
N LEU A 235 10.99 -2.28 11.00
CA LEU A 235 10.01 -1.94 12.04
C LEU A 235 8.56 -2.22 11.66
N GLY A 236 8.28 -2.74 10.47
CA GLY A 236 6.91 -2.95 9.98
C GLY A 236 6.05 -3.78 10.93
N ILE A 237 6.56 -4.92 11.44
CA ILE A 237 5.84 -5.77 12.42
C ILE A 237 5.65 -5.03 13.74
N ALA A 238 6.71 -4.40 14.27
CA ALA A 238 6.63 -3.69 15.55
C ALA A 238 5.64 -2.52 15.48
N ASN A 239 5.69 -1.74 14.38
CA ASN A 239 4.75 -0.64 14.16
C ASN A 239 3.31 -1.16 13.97
N SER A 240 3.10 -2.32 13.32
CA SER A 240 1.79 -2.96 13.19
C SER A 240 1.20 -3.36 14.55
N VAL A 241 2.03 -3.90 15.44
CA VAL A 241 1.63 -4.23 16.83
C VAL A 241 1.28 -2.97 17.60
N LEU A 242 2.09 -1.92 17.53
CA LEU A 242 1.82 -0.64 18.18
C LEU A 242 0.57 0.04 17.62
N ALA A 243 0.35 -0.05 16.31
CA ALA A 243 -0.87 0.45 15.67
C ALA A 243 -2.12 -0.26 16.22
N TYR A 244 -2.10 -1.59 16.33
CA TYR A 244 -3.17 -2.35 16.96
C TYR A 244 -3.40 -1.91 18.42
N GLN A 245 -2.33 -1.79 19.23
CA GLN A 245 -2.42 -1.35 20.62
C GLN A 245 -2.98 0.08 20.76
N ALA A 246 -2.73 0.93 19.77
CA ALA A 246 -3.31 2.27 19.68
C ALA A 246 -4.77 2.29 19.20
N GLY A 247 -5.33 1.14 18.78
CA GLY A 247 -6.73 0.99 18.40
C GLY A 247 -7.01 0.71 16.93
N ALA A 248 -5.98 0.52 16.09
CA ALA A 248 -6.18 0.09 14.70
C ALA A 248 -6.91 -1.27 14.65
N LYS A 249 -7.85 -1.41 13.71
CA LYS A 249 -8.68 -2.61 13.52
C LYS A 249 -8.33 -3.39 12.25
N GLN A 250 -7.48 -2.83 11.41
CA GLN A 250 -7.05 -3.45 10.16
C GLN A 250 -5.54 -3.29 10.02
N ILE A 251 -4.85 -4.38 9.68
CA ILE A 251 -3.40 -4.39 9.46
C ILE A 251 -3.11 -5.08 8.13
N ASP A 252 -2.22 -4.49 7.35
CA ASP A 252 -1.76 -5.06 6.09
C ASP A 252 -0.51 -5.92 6.29
N GLY A 253 -0.47 -7.00 5.53
CA GLY A 253 0.70 -7.83 5.34
C GLY A 253 0.92 -8.22 3.89
N ALA A 254 2.02 -8.89 3.61
CA ALA A 254 2.27 -9.57 2.35
C ALA A 254 3.09 -10.84 2.61
N LEU A 255 2.73 -11.97 1.98
CA LEU A 255 3.46 -13.23 2.13
C LEU A 255 4.93 -13.04 1.74
N CYS A 256 5.83 -13.65 2.50
CA CYS A 256 7.29 -13.55 2.32
C CYS A 256 7.82 -12.10 2.32
N ALA A 257 7.12 -11.18 2.96
CA ALA A 257 7.42 -9.75 2.94
C ALA A 257 7.42 -9.12 1.53
N LEU A 258 6.77 -9.72 0.53
CA LEU A 258 6.75 -9.15 -0.82
C LEU A 258 6.22 -7.71 -0.80
N GLY A 259 6.91 -6.80 -1.49
CA GLY A 259 6.54 -5.39 -1.55
C GLY A 259 7.66 -4.53 -2.13
N ALA A 260 7.35 -3.25 -2.27
CA ALA A 260 8.35 -2.25 -2.67
C ALA A 260 9.42 -2.06 -1.57
N GLY A 261 10.61 -1.62 -1.95
CA GLY A 261 11.73 -1.42 -1.02
C GLY A 261 12.24 -2.73 -0.41
N ALA A 262 12.42 -2.76 0.90
CA ALA A 262 12.74 -3.98 1.67
C ALA A 262 11.51 -4.85 1.92
N GLY A 263 10.39 -4.53 1.30
CA GLY A 263 9.13 -5.25 1.41
C GLY A 263 8.23 -4.77 2.53
N ASN A 264 7.13 -5.49 2.72
CA ASN A 264 6.07 -5.21 3.69
C ASN A 264 6.20 -6.03 4.98
N SER A 265 5.36 -5.77 5.96
CA SER A 265 5.16 -6.67 7.10
C SER A 265 4.74 -8.06 6.60
N PRO A 266 5.50 -9.15 6.87
CA PRO A 266 5.12 -10.48 6.39
C PRO A 266 3.80 -10.93 7.02
N THR A 267 2.82 -11.35 6.20
CA THR A 267 1.49 -11.81 6.66
C THR A 267 1.60 -12.98 7.63
N GLU A 268 2.46 -13.95 7.33
CA GLU A 268 2.71 -15.12 8.17
C GLU A 268 3.33 -14.74 9.53
N VAL A 269 4.18 -13.70 9.57
CA VAL A 269 4.78 -13.21 10.81
C VAL A 269 3.77 -12.40 11.62
N LEU A 270 2.93 -11.59 10.98
CA LEU A 270 1.81 -10.88 11.63
C LEU A 270 0.85 -11.88 12.29
N ALA A 271 0.43 -12.92 11.55
CA ALA A 271 -0.45 -13.96 12.06
C ALA A 271 0.16 -14.64 13.29
N ALA A 272 1.42 -15.07 13.22
CA ALA A 272 2.12 -15.69 14.35
C ALA A 272 2.25 -14.75 15.56
N THR A 273 2.57 -13.48 15.29
CA THR A 273 2.74 -12.47 16.33
C THR A 273 1.42 -12.19 17.06
N PHE A 274 0.34 -11.94 16.34
CA PHE A 274 -0.97 -11.66 16.92
C PHE A 274 -1.55 -12.88 17.63
N GLU A 275 -1.38 -14.09 17.07
CA GLU A 275 -1.78 -15.33 17.75
C GLU A 275 -1.01 -15.49 19.08
N ARG A 276 0.31 -15.24 19.09
CA ARG A 276 1.15 -15.28 20.30
C ARG A 276 0.71 -14.26 21.35
N MET A 277 0.13 -13.14 20.93
CA MET A 277 -0.44 -12.12 21.81
C MET A 277 -1.87 -12.47 22.26
N GLY A 278 -2.47 -13.55 21.79
CA GLY A 278 -3.84 -13.95 22.09
C GLY A 278 -4.91 -13.15 21.32
N ILE A 279 -4.53 -12.48 20.25
CA ILE A 279 -5.39 -11.64 19.39
C ILE A 279 -5.98 -12.50 18.27
N LYS A 280 -7.31 -12.50 18.18
CA LYS A 280 -8.03 -13.29 17.20
C LYS A 280 -8.06 -12.56 15.84
N THR A 281 -7.29 -13.04 14.87
CA THR A 281 -7.32 -12.56 13.49
C THR A 281 -8.24 -13.38 12.60
N GLY A 282 -8.52 -14.62 12.97
CA GLY A 282 -9.24 -15.60 12.14
C GLY A 282 -8.37 -16.24 11.06
N VAL A 283 -7.07 -15.96 11.06
CA VAL A 283 -6.10 -16.58 10.13
C VAL A 283 -5.53 -17.84 10.78
N ASP A 284 -5.56 -18.96 10.06
CA ASP A 284 -4.91 -20.21 10.46
C ASP A 284 -3.39 -20.10 10.24
N LEU A 285 -2.61 -20.23 11.31
CA LEU A 285 -1.17 -20.08 11.25
C LEU A 285 -0.49 -21.15 10.38
N GLY A 286 -0.93 -22.40 10.45
CA GLY A 286 -0.35 -23.49 9.66
C GLY A 286 -0.56 -23.27 8.17
N GLU A 287 -1.77 -22.87 7.77
CA GLU A 287 -2.12 -22.64 6.38
C GLU A 287 -1.42 -21.38 5.82
N VAL A 288 -1.29 -20.29 6.60
CA VAL A 288 -0.59 -19.09 6.11
C VAL A 288 0.91 -19.30 6.00
N LEU A 289 1.53 -20.11 6.89
CA LEU A 289 2.93 -20.53 6.76
C LEU A 289 3.15 -21.36 5.50
N SER A 290 2.24 -22.32 5.21
CA SER A 290 2.28 -23.09 3.98
C SER A 290 2.07 -22.23 2.74
N ALA A 291 1.17 -21.25 2.78
CA ALA A 291 0.98 -20.29 1.70
C ALA A 291 2.28 -19.52 1.38
N ALA A 292 2.99 -19.07 2.40
CA ALA A 292 4.26 -18.38 2.22
C ALA A 292 5.36 -19.29 1.67
N GLU A 293 5.57 -20.46 2.30
CA GLU A 293 6.72 -21.32 2.01
C GLU A 293 6.53 -22.16 0.76
N ASP A 294 5.34 -22.74 0.56
CA ASP A 294 5.10 -23.75 -0.47
C ASP A 294 4.52 -23.12 -1.75
N VAL A 295 3.81 -21.98 -1.65
CA VAL A 295 3.15 -21.35 -2.80
C VAL A 295 3.90 -20.12 -3.29
N VAL A 296 4.24 -19.18 -2.42
CA VAL A 296 4.80 -17.88 -2.83
C VAL A 296 6.32 -17.95 -2.98
N ARG A 297 7.05 -18.46 -1.99
CA ARG A 297 8.52 -18.53 -2.00
C ARG A 297 9.12 -19.15 -3.27
N PRO A 298 8.57 -20.25 -3.87
CA PRO A 298 9.17 -20.88 -5.02
C PRO A 298 9.25 -20.03 -6.29
N PHE A 299 8.42 -18.99 -6.42
CA PHE A 299 8.43 -18.15 -7.62
C PHE A 299 9.04 -16.75 -7.40
N ILE A 300 9.52 -16.44 -6.20
CA ILE A 300 10.14 -15.13 -5.91
C ILE A 300 11.53 -15.06 -6.54
N PRO A 301 11.79 -14.10 -7.45
CA PRO A 301 13.09 -13.96 -8.08
C PRO A 301 14.18 -13.48 -7.12
N ARG A 302 13.83 -12.61 -6.17
CA ARG A 302 14.69 -12.06 -5.11
C ARG A 302 13.83 -11.81 -3.87
N LEU A 303 14.20 -12.42 -2.75
CA LEU A 303 13.55 -12.13 -1.47
C LEU A 303 13.80 -10.66 -1.08
N PRO A 304 12.78 -9.96 -0.57
CA PRO A 304 12.97 -8.64 0.03
C PRO A 304 14.01 -8.69 1.15
N TRP A 305 14.88 -7.69 1.19
CA TRP A 305 15.97 -7.63 2.15
C TRP A 305 16.35 -6.20 2.49
N MET A 306 16.74 -5.96 3.75
CA MET A 306 17.25 -4.67 4.22
C MET A 306 18.72 -4.53 3.85
N ASP A 307 18.99 -4.10 2.62
CA ASP A 307 20.33 -3.74 2.15
C ASP A 307 20.63 -2.26 2.32
N ARG A 308 21.83 -1.82 1.89
CA ARG A 308 22.25 -0.42 2.00
C ARG A 308 21.25 0.54 1.35
N ALA A 309 20.71 0.20 0.18
CA ALA A 309 19.81 1.08 -0.55
C ALA A 309 18.46 1.20 0.14
N SER A 310 17.86 0.10 0.54
CA SER A 310 16.57 0.09 1.24
C SER A 310 16.66 0.70 2.64
N ILE A 311 17.74 0.48 3.38
CA ILE A 311 17.97 1.15 4.68
C ILE A 311 18.10 2.67 4.47
N THR A 312 18.87 3.11 3.46
CA THR A 312 18.97 4.54 3.13
C THR A 312 17.61 5.14 2.76
N GLN A 313 16.80 4.39 2.02
CA GLN A 313 15.44 4.79 1.65
C GLN A 313 14.56 5.04 2.87
N GLY A 314 14.53 4.11 3.83
CA GLY A 314 13.81 4.28 5.10
C GLY A 314 14.34 5.47 5.91
N TYR A 315 15.67 5.60 6.03
CA TYR A 315 16.31 6.68 6.75
C TYR A 315 16.04 8.06 6.14
N ALA A 316 16.06 8.17 4.80
CA ALA A 316 15.81 9.41 4.08
C ALA A 316 14.32 9.71 3.86
N GLY A 317 13.40 8.81 4.27
CA GLY A 317 11.97 8.98 4.11
C GLY A 317 11.51 8.98 2.64
N VAL A 318 12.12 8.12 1.82
CA VAL A 318 11.81 8.00 0.38
C VAL A 318 10.79 6.90 0.14
N TYR A 319 9.80 7.19 -0.70
CA TYR A 319 8.77 6.22 -1.09
C TYR A 319 9.39 4.92 -1.62
N SER A 320 8.92 3.78 -1.11
CA SER A 320 9.58 2.48 -1.34
C SER A 320 9.62 2.06 -2.83
N SER A 321 8.70 2.51 -3.68
CA SER A 321 8.70 2.23 -5.12
C SER A 321 9.93 2.79 -5.86
N PHE A 322 10.57 3.84 -5.32
CA PHE A 322 11.76 4.43 -5.94
C PHE A 322 12.98 3.50 -5.98
N LEU A 323 13.03 2.44 -5.14
CA LEU A 323 14.21 1.57 -5.05
C LEU A 323 14.63 0.98 -6.40
N LEU A 324 13.70 0.35 -7.13
CA LEU A 324 14.03 -0.27 -8.41
C LEU A 324 14.42 0.75 -9.48
N HIS A 325 13.86 1.95 -9.44
CA HIS A 325 14.23 3.04 -10.34
C HIS A 325 15.65 3.54 -10.02
N ALA A 326 15.97 3.69 -8.73
CA ALA A 326 17.32 4.08 -8.29
C ALA A 326 18.37 3.01 -8.62
N GLU A 327 18.09 1.72 -8.46
CA GLU A 327 18.97 0.62 -8.82
C GLU A 327 19.27 0.60 -10.34
N ARG A 328 18.23 0.82 -11.19
CA ARG A 328 18.37 0.89 -12.64
C ARG A 328 19.21 2.10 -13.07
N ALA A 329 18.95 3.27 -12.48
CA ALA A 329 19.74 4.47 -12.74
C ALA A 329 21.18 4.31 -12.26
N ALA A 330 21.40 3.73 -11.09
CA ALA A 330 22.73 3.43 -10.54
C ALA A 330 23.56 2.58 -11.50
N ALA A 331 22.97 1.50 -12.05
CA ALA A 331 23.63 0.63 -13.02
C ALA A 331 23.93 1.36 -14.33
N ARG A 332 23.01 2.23 -14.79
CA ARG A 332 23.16 2.98 -16.06
C ARG A 332 24.22 4.07 -16.00
N TYR A 333 24.28 4.82 -14.91
CA TYR A 333 25.12 6.01 -14.77
C TYR A 333 26.35 5.76 -13.89
N ASN A 334 26.57 4.53 -13.45
CA ASN A 334 27.71 4.11 -12.61
C ASN A 334 27.83 4.95 -11.32
N VAL A 335 26.71 5.19 -10.65
CA VAL A 335 26.60 5.89 -9.37
C VAL A 335 25.94 5.00 -8.32
N PRO A 336 26.21 5.17 -7.01
CA PRO A 336 25.59 4.32 -5.99
C PRO A 336 24.09 4.57 -5.82
N ALA A 337 23.26 3.53 -5.82
CA ALA A 337 21.80 3.65 -5.64
C ALA A 337 21.42 4.36 -4.32
N HIS A 338 22.15 4.08 -3.22
CA HIS A 338 21.89 4.75 -1.94
C HIS A 338 22.16 6.26 -1.99
N ALA A 339 23.14 6.72 -2.78
CA ALA A 339 23.41 8.16 -2.95
C ALA A 339 22.28 8.84 -3.73
N ILE A 340 21.71 8.15 -4.75
CA ILE A 340 20.53 8.63 -5.45
C ILE A 340 19.36 8.77 -4.45
N LEU A 341 19.07 7.73 -3.68
CA LEU A 341 17.95 7.72 -2.72
C LEU A 341 18.11 8.78 -1.63
N GLN A 342 19.34 9.02 -1.16
CA GLN A 342 19.60 10.08 -0.20
C GLN A 342 19.25 11.46 -0.79
N LYS A 343 19.66 11.74 -2.03
CA LYS A 343 19.34 13.00 -2.73
C LYS A 343 17.83 13.13 -3.00
N VAL A 344 17.14 12.03 -3.38
CA VAL A 344 15.67 12.00 -3.51
C VAL A 344 15.00 12.45 -2.21
N GLY A 345 15.47 11.95 -1.06
CA GLY A 345 14.98 12.36 0.26
C GLY A 345 15.25 13.82 0.57
N GLU A 346 16.48 14.31 0.30
CA GLU A 346 16.89 15.72 0.49
C GLU A 346 16.02 16.68 -0.35
N TYR A 347 15.70 16.33 -1.60
CA TYR A 347 14.83 17.13 -2.48
C TYR A 347 13.35 16.96 -2.18
N GLY A 348 12.98 15.94 -1.42
CA GLY A 348 11.63 15.70 -0.98
C GLY A 348 10.69 15.21 -2.09
N TYR A 349 11.20 14.52 -3.10
CA TYR A 349 10.38 13.95 -4.17
C TYR A 349 9.38 12.91 -3.64
N VAL A 350 8.23 12.84 -4.30
CA VAL A 350 7.09 11.96 -3.94
C VAL A 350 6.74 11.06 -5.12
N GLY A 351 5.88 10.06 -4.88
CA GLY A 351 5.38 9.18 -5.94
C GLY A 351 4.83 9.96 -7.13
N GLY A 352 5.12 9.50 -8.34
CA GLY A 352 4.85 10.23 -9.59
C GLY A 352 6.04 11.05 -10.12
N GLN A 353 7.12 11.18 -9.33
CA GLN A 353 8.33 11.94 -9.71
C GLN A 353 9.55 11.00 -9.88
N GLU A 354 9.33 9.76 -10.27
CA GLU A 354 10.36 8.73 -10.46
C GLU A 354 11.37 9.10 -11.56
N ASP A 355 10.97 9.92 -12.52
CA ASP A 355 11.83 10.46 -13.59
C ASP A 355 12.94 11.37 -13.06
N MET A 356 12.73 12.06 -11.93
CA MET A 356 13.73 12.92 -11.28
C MET A 356 14.97 12.14 -10.80
N ILE A 357 14.87 10.82 -10.66
CA ILE A 357 16.01 9.94 -10.36
C ILE A 357 17.10 10.05 -11.43
N ILE A 358 16.72 10.25 -12.70
CA ILE A 358 17.67 10.36 -13.80
C ILE A 358 18.50 11.62 -13.65
N ASP A 359 17.90 12.75 -13.33
CA ASP A 359 18.59 14.01 -13.14
C ASP A 359 19.57 13.95 -11.95
N ILE A 360 19.15 13.32 -10.86
CA ILE A 360 20.00 13.06 -9.70
C ILE A 360 21.19 12.17 -10.08
N ALA A 361 20.97 11.10 -10.82
CA ALA A 361 22.03 10.19 -11.23
C ALA A 361 23.07 10.89 -12.13
N LEU A 362 22.61 11.73 -13.06
CA LEU A 362 23.50 12.55 -13.90
C LEU A 362 24.29 13.58 -13.06
N GLN A 363 23.64 14.23 -12.10
CA GLN A 363 24.32 15.15 -11.17
C GLN A 363 25.43 14.43 -10.41
N LEU A 364 25.14 13.28 -9.81
CA LEU A 364 26.12 12.48 -9.06
C LEU A 364 27.28 12.01 -9.94
N GLN A 365 27.00 11.61 -11.19
CA GLN A 365 28.03 11.25 -12.16
C GLN A 365 28.97 12.42 -12.45
N GLN A 366 28.44 13.61 -12.68
CA GLN A 366 29.23 14.82 -12.89
C GLN A 366 30.08 15.19 -11.66
N GLU A 367 29.53 15.07 -10.46
CA GLU A 367 30.25 15.31 -9.20
C GLU A 367 31.44 14.35 -9.03
N GLN A 368 31.27 13.06 -9.41
CA GLN A 368 32.36 12.07 -9.42
C GLN A 368 33.46 12.42 -10.43
N GLU A 369 33.09 12.74 -11.66
CA GLU A 369 34.05 13.12 -12.70
C GLU A 369 34.88 14.36 -12.32
N LEU A 370 34.24 15.36 -11.74
CA LEU A 370 34.93 16.57 -11.22
C LEU A 370 35.82 16.25 -10.03
N GLY A 371 35.41 15.36 -9.14
CA GLY A 371 36.22 14.89 -8.02
C GLY A 371 37.48 14.14 -8.46
N ASP A 372 37.33 13.26 -9.46
CA ASP A 372 38.45 12.51 -10.06
C ASP A 372 39.43 13.43 -10.77
N LEU A 373 38.95 14.43 -11.53
CA LEU A 373 39.80 15.44 -12.17
C LEU A 373 40.56 16.31 -11.16
N ALA A 374 39.91 16.70 -10.05
CA ALA A 374 40.56 17.44 -8.97
C ALA A 374 41.63 16.58 -8.26
N GLY A 375 41.41 15.28 -8.08
CA GLY A 375 42.36 14.33 -7.53
C GLY A 375 43.58 14.06 -8.46
N MET A 376 43.40 14.16 -9.75
CA MET A 376 44.50 14.04 -10.74
C MET A 376 45.36 15.31 -10.88
N GLY A 377 44.82 16.48 -10.52
CA GLY A 377 45.49 17.75 -10.63
C GLY A 377 46.45 18.10 -9.47
N VAL A 378 46.57 17.26 -8.46
CA VAL A 378 47.41 17.43 -7.25
C VAL A 378 48.61 16.45 -7.26
N ARG A 379 49.17 16.17 -8.43
CA ARG A 379 50.45 15.47 -8.52
C ARG A 379 51.50 16.30 -9.27
#